data_72fb628599c5fa0409fed10354486645
#
_entry.id   72fb628599c5fa0409fed10354486645
#
_cell.length_a   1.000
_cell.length_b   1.000
_cell.length_c   1.000
_cell.angle_alpha   90.00
_cell.angle_beta   90.00
_cell.angle_gamma   90.00
#
_symmetry.space_group_name_H-M   'P 1'
#
loop_
_entity.id
_entity.type
_entity.pdbx_description
1 polymer ?
#
loop_
_entity_poly.entity_id
_entity_poly.type
_entity_poly.pdbx_seq_one_letter_code
_entity_poly.pdbx_strand_id
1 'polypeptide(L)'
;AGLKPEKIHFLYAPTHLNPTYEYGVSFERGTYVDYGDRRQVFISGTASINNKGEVVYPGDIRRQTERMWENVEALLKEAECTFEDVGQMIVYLRDIADYTVVKGMYDKRFPDTPKIFVHAPVCRPGWLIEMECMGVKTCGNKDYAPF
;
A
#
# COMPACT_ATOMS: atom_id res chain seq x y z
N ALA A 1 13.54 -15.38 9.78
CA ALA A 1 14.73 -15.45 10.63
C ALA A 1 15.98 -15.22 9.77
N GLY A 2 16.98 -14.48 10.27
CA GLY A 2 18.24 -14.29 9.55
C GLY A 2 18.43 -12.95 8.82
N LEU A 3 17.42 -12.11 8.72
CA LEU A 3 17.58 -10.74 8.25
C LEU A 3 18.23 -9.89 9.35
N LYS A 4 19.27 -9.15 8.98
CA LYS A 4 19.86 -8.18 9.87
C LYS A 4 19.03 -6.89 9.87
N PRO A 5 18.91 -6.17 11.00
CA PRO A 5 18.11 -4.95 11.10
C PRO A 5 18.43 -3.87 10.04
N GLU A 6 19.68 -3.73 9.66
CA GLU A 6 20.12 -2.75 8.65
C GLU A 6 19.60 -3.02 7.24
N LYS A 7 19.00 -4.19 6.99
CA LYS A 7 18.36 -4.54 5.70
C LYS A 7 16.86 -4.22 5.65
N ILE A 8 16.30 -3.80 6.78
CA ILE A 8 14.87 -3.53 6.93
C ILE A 8 14.70 -2.02 7.01
N HIS A 9 13.90 -1.46 6.11
CA HIS A 9 13.67 -0.04 6.02
C HIS A 9 12.17 0.25 6.12
N PHE A 10 11.78 1.14 7.02
CA PHE A 10 10.40 1.53 7.22
C PHE A 10 10.01 2.70 6.32
N LEU A 11 8.77 2.70 5.86
CA LEU A 11 8.20 3.71 4.97
C LEU A 11 7.17 4.56 5.71
N TYR A 12 7.18 5.86 5.47
CA TYR A 12 6.37 6.82 6.23
C TYR A 12 5.48 7.68 5.34
N ALA A 13 5.95 8.13 4.18
CA ALA A 13 5.29 9.07 3.27
C ALA A 13 4.63 10.26 4.00
N PRO A 14 5.37 11.06 4.79
CA PRO A 14 4.82 12.03 5.74
C PRO A 14 4.05 13.18 5.10
N THR A 15 4.20 13.39 3.80
CA THR A 15 3.42 14.37 3.03
C THR A 15 2.00 13.88 2.71
N HIS A 16 1.76 12.59 2.79
CA HIS A 16 0.50 11.92 2.43
C HIS A 16 -0.18 11.25 3.60
N LEU A 17 0.58 10.70 4.53
CA LEU A 17 0.12 9.85 5.63
C LEU A 17 0.61 10.38 6.97
N ASN A 18 -0.23 10.29 8.00
CA ASN A 18 0.17 10.60 9.37
C ASN A 18 0.86 9.40 10.03
N PRO A 19 1.70 9.63 11.06
CA PRO A 19 2.27 8.57 11.86
C PRO A 19 1.19 7.71 12.53
N THR A 20 1.40 6.40 12.54
CA THR A 20 0.40 5.44 13.04
C THR A 20 0.14 5.55 14.53
N TYR A 21 1.13 5.94 15.32
CA TYR A 21 0.98 6.14 16.77
C TYR A 21 0.01 7.25 17.15
N GLU A 22 -0.29 8.21 16.26
CA GLU A 22 -1.21 9.32 16.52
C GLU A 22 -2.66 8.87 16.76
N TYR A 23 -3.03 7.67 16.28
CA TYR A 23 -4.35 7.10 16.51
C TYR A 23 -4.33 5.76 17.25
N GLY A 24 -3.29 5.56 18.07
CA GLY A 24 -3.24 4.48 19.05
C GLY A 24 -3.04 3.08 18.47
N VAL A 25 -2.47 2.96 17.30
CA VAL A 25 -2.15 1.69 16.65
C VAL A 25 -0.64 1.52 16.49
N SER A 26 -0.21 0.26 16.38
CA SER A 26 1.20 -0.11 16.26
C SER A 26 1.40 -0.95 15.00
N PHE A 27 1.62 -0.28 13.87
CA PHE A 27 2.04 -0.93 12.62
C PHE A 27 2.87 0.06 11.79
N GLU A 28 3.61 -0.45 10.84
CA GLU A 28 4.34 0.38 9.88
C GLU A 28 3.49 0.61 8.61
N ARG A 29 3.58 1.80 8.01
CA ARG A 29 2.88 2.12 6.74
C ARG A 29 3.36 1.26 5.59
N GLY A 30 4.60 0.88 5.64
CA GLY A 30 5.22 -0.02 4.70
C GLY A 30 6.65 -0.31 5.12
N THR A 31 7.23 -1.31 4.49
CA THR A 31 8.59 -1.76 4.76
C THR A 31 9.20 -2.26 3.46
N TYR A 32 10.48 -2.01 3.25
CA TYR A 32 11.21 -2.76 2.23
C TYR A 32 12.43 -3.46 2.81
N VAL A 33 12.82 -4.52 2.15
CA VAL A 33 13.97 -5.36 2.51
C VAL A 33 14.86 -5.52 1.29
N ASP A 34 16.14 -5.23 1.45
CA ASP A 34 17.15 -5.41 0.42
C ASP A 34 17.85 -6.76 0.53
N TYR A 35 17.89 -7.45 -0.59
CA TYR A 35 18.68 -8.67 -0.81
C TYR A 35 19.79 -8.38 -1.83
N GLY A 36 20.65 -9.36 -2.09
CA GLY A 36 21.76 -9.21 -3.04
C GLY A 36 21.32 -8.99 -4.48
N ASP A 37 20.14 -9.45 -4.83
CA ASP A 37 19.60 -9.43 -6.20
C ASP A 37 18.29 -8.65 -6.35
N ARG A 38 17.63 -8.28 -5.25
CA ARG A 38 16.30 -7.65 -5.29
C ARG A 38 15.99 -6.83 -4.06
N ARG A 39 15.03 -5.93 -4.20
CA ARG A 39 14.29 -5.29 -3.11
C ARG A 39 12.88 -5.87 -3.07
N GLN A 40 12.42 -6.28 -1.91
CA GLN A 40 11.02 -6.61 -1.65
C GLN A 40 10.37 -5.47 -0.88
N VAL A 41 9.23 -4.97 -1.36
CA VAL A 41 8.46 -3.93 -0.71
C VAL A 41 7.11 -4.46 -0.26
N PHE A 42 6.72 -4.10 0.95
CA PHE A 42 5.46 -4.47 1.59
C PHE A 42 4.74 -3.18 1.97
N ILE A 43 3.59 -2.92 1.38
CA ILE A 43 2.74 -1.78 1.71
C ILE A 43 1.58 -2.30 2.53
N SER A 44 1.47 -1.81 3.76
CA SER A 44 0.39 -2.15 4.69
C SER A 44 -0.95 -1.57 4.22
N GLY A 45 -2.04 -2.03 4.82
CA GLY A 45 -3.38 -1.51 4.56
C GLY A 45 -3.41 0.01 4.58
N THR A 46 -3.71 0.61 3.43
CA THR A 46 -3.69 2.05 3.19
C THR A 46 -5.05 2.49 2.68
N ALA A 47 -5.59 3.58 3.24
CA ALA A 47 -6.90 4.13 2.91
C ALA A 47 -6.79 5.56 2.35
N SER A 48 -7.95 6.16 2.02
CA SER A 48 -8.06 7.55 1.58
C SER A 48 -7.98 8.52 2.76
N ILE A 49 -6.77 8.81 3.22
CA ILE A 49 -6.49 9.77 4.29
C ILE A 49 -5.46 10.81 3.86
N ASN A 50 -5.37 11.89 4.61
CA ASN A 50 -4.31 12.87 4.47
C ASN A 50 -3.25 12.71 5.60
N ASN A 51 -2.24 13.58 5.60
CA ASN A 51 -1.15 13.56 6.59
C ASN A 51 -1.55 14.02 8.00
N LYS A 52 -2.83 14.30 8.23
CA LYS A 52 -3.42 14.52 9.56
C LYS A 52 -4.28 13.32 10.00
N GLY A 53 -4.36 12.25 9.20
CA GLY A 53 -5.20 11.09 9.45
C GLY A 53 -6.68 11.31 9.17
N GLU A 54 -7.05 12.44 8.58
CA GLU A 54 -8.44 12.75 8.23
C GLU A 54 -8.85 12.02 6.95
N VAL A 55 -10.09 11.55 6.92
CA VAL A 55 -10.68 10.91 5.72
C VAL A 55 -10.80 11.94 4.62
N VAL A 56 -10.26 11.62 3.45
CA VAL A 56 -10.38 12.44 2.24
C VAL A 56 -11.47 11.86 1.36
N TYR A 57 -12.36 12.73 0.87
CA TYR A 57 -13.52 12.39 0.04
C TYR A 57 -14.53 11.45 0.71
N PRO A 58 -15.11 11.84 1.89
CA PRO A 58 -16.10 11.01 2.57
C PRO A 58 -17.28 10.66 1.66
N GLY A 59 -17.68 9.39 1.63
CA GLY A 59 -18.82 8.90 0.85
C GLY A 59 -18.58 8.75 -0.66
N ASP A 60 -17.42 9.10 -1.18
CA ASP A 60 -17.12 9.02 -2.62
C ASP A 60 -16.10 7.90 -2.88
N ILE A 61 -16.60 6.72 -3.25
CA ILE A 61 -15.75 5.54 -3.50
C ILE A 61 -14.73 5.75 -4.62
N ARG A 62 -15.10 6.48 -5.69
CA ARG A 62 -14.18 6.70 -6.81
C ARG A 62 -12.99 7.57 -6.40
N ARG A 63 -13.28 8.72 -5.76
CA ARG A 63 -12.25 9.64 -5.29
C ARG A 63 -11.44 9.05 -4.13
N GLN A 64 -12.06 8.26 -3.25
CA GLN A 64 -11.31 7.52 -2.23
C GLN A 64 -10.36 6.49 -2.84
N THR A 65 -10.77 5.79 -3.88
CA THR A 65 -9.89 4.85 -4.59
C THR A 65 -8.68 5.58 -5.20
N GLU A 66 -8.89 6.69 -5.88
CA GLU A 66 -7.81 7.49 -6.47
C GLU A 66 -6.85 8.04 -5.41
N ARG A 67 -7.38 8.61 -4.33
CA ARG A 67 -6.56 9.13 -3.23
C ARG A 67 -5.76 8.04 -2.52
N MET A 68 -6.36 6.89 -2.29
CA MET A 68 -5.69 5.73 -1.74
C MET A 68 -4.51 5.30 -2.64
N TRP A 69 -4.69 5.28 -3.95
CA TRP A 69 -3.59 5.01 -4.90
C TRP A 69 -2.47 6.04 -4.81
N GLU A 70 -2.78 7.33 -4.66
CA GLU A 70 -1.77 8.38 -4.45
C GLU A 70 -0.95 8.11 -3.17
N ASN A 71 -1.60 7.70 -2.09
CA ASN A 71 -0.94 7.35 -0.84
C ASN A 71 0.00 6.14 -0.99
N VAL A 72 -0.46 5.09 -1.68
CA VAL A 72 0.36 3.90 -1.97
C VAL A 72 1.52 4.25 -2.89
N GLU A 73 1.30 5.07 -3.91
CA GLU A 73 2.35 5.53 -4.82
C GLU A 73 3.44 6.33 -4.09
N ALA A 74 3.05 7.17 -3.11
CA ALA A 74 4.01 7.90 -2.29
C ALA A 74 4.90 6.96 -1.44
N LEU A 75 4.32 5.91 -0.87
CA LEU A 75 5.08 4.88 -0.15
C LEU A 75 6.01 4.10 -1.08
N LEU A 76 5.51 3.67 -2.23
CA LEU A 76 6.33 2.98 -3.24
C LEU A 76 7.50 3.86 -3.70
N LYS A 77 7.26 5.14 -3.94
CA LYS A 77 8.29 6.11 -4.34
C LYS A 77 9.38 6.27 -3.27
N GLU A 78 9.01 6.29 -2.00
CA GLU A 78 9.99 6.32 -0.89
C GLU A 78 10.87 5.07 -0.88
N ALA A 79 10.33 3.92 -1.28
CA ALA A 79 11.07 2.68 -1.50
C ALA A 79 11.81 2.63 -2.85
N GLU A 80 11.80 3.71 -3.64
CA GLU A 80 12.31 3.76 -5.02
C GLU A 80 11.65 2.74 -5.96
N CYS A 81 10.40 2.36 -5.66
CA CYS A 81 9.56 1.47 -6.43
C CYS A 81 8.41 2.22 -7.10
N THR A 82 7.74 1.55 -8.02
CA THR A 82 6.52 2.02 -8.70
C THR A 82 5.45 0.93 -8.69
N PHE A 83 4.25 1.24 -9.18
CA PHE A 83 3.22 0.20 -9.37
C PHE A 83 3.62 -0.90 -10.36
N GLU A 84 4.60 -0.65 -11.24
CA GLU A 84 5.13 -1.68 -12.16
C GLU A 84 5.90 -2.78 -11.42
N ASP A 85 6.44 -2.47 -10.24
CA ASP A 85 7.13 -3.43 -9.38
C ASP A 85 6.15 -4.26 -8.52
N VAL A 86 4.85 -3.90 -8.50
CA VAL A 86 3.85 -4.57 -7.66
C VAL A 86 3.39 -5.87 -8.30
N GLY A 87 3.62 -6.97 -7.60
CA GLY A 87 3.28 -8.33 -8.06
C GLY A 87 1.94 -8.84 -7.54
N GLN A 88 1.36 -8.24 -6.51
CA GLN A 88 0.03 -8.59 -6.00
C GLN A 88 -0.62 -7.45 -5.22
N MET A 89 -1.95 -7.41 -5.25
CA MET A 89 -2.77 -6.47 -4.49
C MET A 89 -3.92 -7.19 -3.79
N ILE A 90 -4.22 -6.76 -2.55
CA ILE A 90 -5.46 -7.11 -1.85
C ILE A 90 -6.23 -5.83 -1.62
N VAL A 91 -7.47 -5.80 -2.08
CA VAL A 91 -8.35 -4.63 -2.02
C VAL A 91 -9.55 -4.97 -1.13
N TYR A 92 -9.71 -4.23 -0.06
CA TYR A 92 -10.78 -4.41 0.92
C TYR A 92 -11.88 -3.39 0.65
N LEU A 93 -13.10 -3.85 0.50
CA LEU A 93 -14.29 -3.03 0.29
C LEU A 93 -15.21 -3.13 1.50
N ARG A 94 -15.60 -1.98 2.05
CA ARG A 94 -16.58 -1.91 3.13
C ARG A 94 -17.97 -2.34 2.69
N ASP A 95 -18.37 -1.96 1.47
CA ASP A 95 -19.66 -2.29 0.87
C ASP A 95 -19.48 -3.05 -0.44
N ILE A 96 -20.17 -4.16 -0.55
CA ILE A 96 -20.14 -4.98 -1.77
C ILE A 96 -20.74 -4.24 -2.98
N ALA A 97 -21.61 -3.26 -2.75
CA ALA A 97 -22.20 -2.44 -3.80
C ALA A 97 -21.14 -1.64 -4.59
N ASP A 98 -20.00 -1.35 -3.98
CA ASP A 98 -18.89 -0.63 -4.61
C ASP A 98 -18.04 -1.52 -5.53
N TYR A 99 -18.19 -2.84 -5.46
CA TYR A 99 -17.33 -3.80 -6.17
C TYR A 99 -17.22 -3.55 -7.66
N THR A 100 -18.36 -3.41 -8.35
CA THR A 100 -18.36 -3.25 -9.82
C THR A 100 -17.61 -1.99 -10.26
N VAL A 101 -17.80 -0.90 -9.53
CA VAL A 101 -17.14 0.39 -9.82
C VAL A 101 -15.64 0.28 -9.59
N VAL A 102 -15.25 -0.21 -8.42
CA VAL A 102 -13.83 -0.32 -8.03
C VAL A 102 -13.10 -1.32 -8.92
N LYS A 103 -13.71 -2.49 -9.19
CA LYS A 103 -13.12 -3.46 -10.11
C LYS A 103 -12.85 -2.85 -11.48
N GLY A 104 -13.80 -2.11 -12.04
CA GLY A 104 -13.60 -1.42 -13.34
C GLY A 104 -12.46 -0.41 -13.31
N MET A 105 -12.28 0.32 -12.20
CA MET A 105 -11.15 1.24 -12.03
C MET A 105 -9.80 0.50 -11.99
N TYR A 106 -9.73 -0.60 -11.25
CA TYR A 106 -8.53 -1.43 -11.14
C TYR A 106 -8.18 -2.15 -12.45
N ASP A 107 -9.17 -2.70 -13.15
CA ASP A 107 -8.96 -3.38 -14.44
C ASP A 107 -8.42 -2.42 -15.50
N LYS A 108 -8.83 -1.15 -15.44
CA LYS A 108 -8.32 -0.12 -16.33
C LYS A 108 -6.90 0.32 -16.01
N ARG A 109 -6.57 0.51 -14.72
CA ARG A 109 -5.26 1.04 -14.28
C ARG A 109 -4.20 -0.05 -14.17
N PHE A 110 -4.58 -1.24 -13.73
CA PHE A 110 -3.68 -2.37 -13.43
C PHE A 110 -4.17 -3.66 -14.09
N PRO A 111 -4.30 -3.71 -15.44
CA PRO A 111 -4.91 -4.86 -16.12
C PRO A 111 -4.20 -6.18 -15.82
N ASP A 112 -2.87 -6.15 -15.74
CA ASP A 112 -2.03 -7.35 -15.65
C ASP A 112 -1.57 -7.68 -14.22
N THR A 113 -1.78 -6.78 -13.25
CA THR A 113 -1.36 -7.02 -11.87
C THR A 113 -2.34 -7.98 -11.17
N PRO A 114 -1.87 -9.11 -10.61
CA PRO A 114 -2.70 -10.00 -9.80
C PRO A 114 -3.34 -9.25 -8.63
N LYS A 115 -4.65 -9.39 -8.50
CA LYS A 115 -5.42 -8.70 -7.45
C LYS A 115 -6.63 -9.49 -7.02
N ILE A 116 -6.98 -9.37 -5.76
CA ILE A 116 -8.23 -9.89 -5.21
C ILE A 116 -9.01 -8.78 -4.51
N PHE A 117 -10.32 -8.89 -4.53
CA PHE A 117 -11.23 -7.98 -3.81
C PHE A 117 -11.89 -8.73 -2.68
N VAL A 118 -11.86 -8.16 -1.49
CA VAL A 118 -12.38 -8.75 -0.27
C VAL A 118 -13.46 -7.84 0.30
N HIS A 119 -14.65 -8.37 0.56
CA HIS A 119 -15.67 -7.67 1.32
C HIS A 119 -15.34 -7.81 2.82
N ALA A 120 -14.93 -6.72 3.44
CA ALA A 120 -14.53 -6.70 4.84
C ALA A 120 -14.78 -5.33 5.48
N PRO A 121 -15.14 -5.29 6.78
CA PRO A 121 -15.20 -4.04 7.52
C PRO A 121 -13.78 -3.50 7.69
N VAL A 122 -13.46 -2.42 6.98
CA VAL A 122 -12.20 -1.69 7.18
C VAL A 122 -12.20 -0.92 8.50
N CYS A 123 -11.01 -0.55 9.02
CA CYS A 123 -10.81 -0.11 10.40
C CYS A 123 -11.62 1.11 10.85
N ARG A 124 -12.00 2.01 9.95
CA ARG A 124 -12.71 3.26 10.30
C ARG A 124 -13.99 3.41 9.49
N PRO A 125 -15.09 3.92 10.10
CA PRO A 125 -16.39 4.03 9.43
C PRO A 125 -16.38 4.84 8.13
N GLY A 126 -15.56 5.88 8.04
CA GLY A 126 -15.45 6.74 6.86
C GLY A 126 -14.59 6.16 5.72
N TRP A 127 -13.87 5.07 5.96
CA TRP A 127 -13.09 4.40 4.94
C TRP A 127 -13.98 3.43 4.17
N LEU A 128 -14.13 3.66 2.87
CA LEU A 128 -14.92 2.81 2.00
C LEU A 128 -14.06 1.70 1.37
N ILE A 129 -12.76 1.97 1.27
CA ILE A 129 -11.80 1.10 0.61
C ILE A 129 -10.44 1.16 1.32
N GLU A 130 -9.76 0.05 1.34
CA GLU A 130 -8.37 -0.09 1.76
C GLU A 130 -7.65 -1.01 0.77
N MET A 131 -6.34 -0.84 0.61
CA MET A 131 -5.53 -1.81 -0.12
C MET A 131 -4.19 -2.05 0.57
N GLU A 132 -3.68 -3.26 0.40
CA GLU A 132 -2.30 -3.62 0.66
C GLU A 132 -1.68 -4.22 -0.60
N CYS A 133 -0.38 -4.14 -0.72
CA CYS A 133 0.32 -4.73 -1.85
C CYS A 133 1.76 -5.14 -1.51
N MET A 134 2.27 -6.06 -2.31
CA MET A 134 3.66 -6.46 -2.28
C MET A 134 4.28 -6.29 -3.66
N GLY A 135 5.53 -5.85 -3.67
CA GLY A 135 6.30 -5.68 -4.90
C GLY A 135 7.71 -6.22 -4.79
N VAL A 136 8.31 -6.42 -5.95
CA VAL A 136 9.71 -6.85 -6.08
C VAL A 136 10.35 -6.05 -7.18
N LYS A 137 11.46 -5.40 -6.85
CA LYS A 137 12.29 -4.67 -7.80
C LYS A 137 13.65 -5.34 -7.92
N THR A 138 14.11 -5.56 -9.13
CA THR A 138 15.50 -5.96 -9.36
C THR A 138 16.41 -4.80 -9.00
N CYS A 139 17.11 -4.93 -7.90
CA CYS A 139 18.17 -4.02 -7.51
C CYS A 139 19.19 -4.83 -6.71
N GLY A 140 20.45 -4.74 -7.10
CA GLY A 140 21.49 -5.51 -6.44
C GLY A 140 22.21 -4.68 -5.38
N ASN A 141 22.35 -5.23 -4.19
CA ASN A 141 23.38 -4.81 -3.25
C ASN A 141 24.34 -5.97 -3.08
N LYS A 142 25.55 -5.86 -3.68
CA LYS A 142 26.56 -6.93 -3.70
C LYS A 142 27.06 -7.31 -2.30
N ASP A 143 26.84 -6.46 -1.31
CA ASP A 143 27.22 -6.71 0.07
C ASP A 143 26.21 -7.62 0.80
N TYR A 144 25.09 -7.96 0.16
CA TYR A 144 24.04 -8.78 0.72
C TYR A 144 23.96 -10.13 -0.02
N ALA A 145 23.59 -11.16 0.75
CA ALA A 145 23.32 -12.47 0.16
C ALA A 145 22.04 -12.42 -0.69
N PRO A 146 21.99 -13.16 -1.82
CA PRO A 146 20.80 -13.21 -2.67
C PRO A 146 19.68 -14.02 -2.02
N PHE A 147 19.85 -14.69 -1.02
CA PHE A 147 18.91 -15.53 -0.28
C PHE A 147 18.26 -16.63 -1.07
#